data_2fabd18726beed587c057fff507f848e
#
_entry.id   2fabd18726beed587c057fff507f848e
#
_cell.length_a   1.000
_cell.length_b   1.000
_cell.length_c   1.000
_cell.angle_alpha   90.00
_cell.angle_beta   90.00
_cell.angle_gamma   90.00
#
_symmetry.space_group_name_H-M   'P 1'
#
loop_
_entity.id
_entity.type
_entity.pdbx_description
1 polymer ?
#
loop_
_entity_poly.entity_id
_entity_poly.type
_entity_poly.pdbx_seq_one_letter_code
_entity_poly.pdbx_strand_id
1 'polypeptide(L)'
;VAALTVVHDPTAGLELIRLLAGSRWRLGVQDVHALNRLASELRRRDYAQRRYDDELAEKLRSSVAEGEGGSIVDALDFIGTAKEGHALLDAFSETGLARLREAARLFARLRSRTGLELPDFVAFVIQELQLDIEVAANDYRALGTATVEAFYDALDGYLALAEVATLGGFLSWLREA
;
A
#
# COMPACT_ATOMS: atom_id res chain seq x y z
N VAL A 1 -7.73 4.25 -6.59
CA VAL A 1 -8.30 3.54 -5.44
C VAL A 1 -7.22 2.77 -4.70
N ALA A 2 -6.52 1.78 -5.31
CA ALA A 2 -5.56 0.90 -4.62
C ALA A 2 -4.51 1.65 -3.75
N ALA A 3 -3.92 2.74 -4.25
CA ALA A 3 -2.96 3.53 -3.48
C ALA A 3 -3.59 4.19 -2.24
N LEU A 4 -4.81 4.70 -2.37
CA LEU A 4 -5.58 5.26 -1.26
C LEU A 4 -5.88 4.18 -0.20
N THR A 5 -6.22 2.97 -0.65
CA THR A 5 -6.46 1.82 0.24
C THR A 5 -5.19 1.46 1.02
N VAL A 6 -4.03 1.37 0.36
CA VAL A 6 -2.73 1.08 1.02
C VAL A 6 -2.32 2.16 2.02
N VAL A 7 -2.66 3.43 1.76
CA VAL A 7 -2.39 4.52 2.70
C VAL A 7 -3.29 4.41 3.94
N HIS A 8 -4.55 4.03 3.75
CA HIS A 8 -5.55 3.97 4.81
C HIS A 8 -5.45 2.69 5.65
N ASP A 9 -5.20 1.55 5.01
CA ASP A 9 -5.26 0.22 5.61
C ASP A 9 -3.89 -0.48 5.53
N PRO A 10 -3.20 -0.67 6.67
CA PRO A 10 -1.91 -1.37 6.72
C PRO A 10 -2.03 -2.85 6.38
N THR A 11 -3.24 -3.42 6.30
CA THR A 11 -3.47 -4.81 5.91
C THR A 11 -3.69 -4.99 4.40
N ALA A 12 -3.74 -3.90 3.63
CA ALA A 12 -3.99 -3.89 2.18
C ALA A 12 -2.80 -4.41 1.34
N GLY A 13 -2.28 -5.59 1.70
CA GLY A 13 -1.12 -6.19 1.04
C GLY A 13 -1.37 -6.57 -0.40
N LEU A 14 -2.58 -7.01 -0.77
CA LEU A 14 -2.92 -7.38 -2.15
C LEU A 14 -2.92 -6.16 -3.08
N GLU A 15 -3.48 -5.05 -2.63
CA GLU A 15 -3.50 -3.78 -3.35
C GLU A 15 -2.08 -3.26 -3.56
N LEU A 16 -1.23 -3.37 -2.53
CA LEU A 16 0.17 -2.99 -2.63
C LEU A 16 0.92 -3.87 -3.63
N ILE A 17 0.75 -5.20 -3.61
CA ILE A 17 1.38 -6.12 -4.57
C ILE A 17 0.96 -5.77 -6.01
N ARG A 18 -0.33 -5.48 -6.25
CA ARG A 18 -0.82 -5.06 -7.57
C ARG A 18 -0.13 -3.80 -8.07
N LEU A 19 0.05 -2.81 -7.19
CA LEU A 19 0.76 -1.57 -7.53
C LEU A 19 2.23 -1.83 -7.83
N LEU A 20 2.92 -2.62 -6.99
CA LEU A 20 4.34 -2.94 -7.15
C LEU A 20 4.62 -3.78 -8.41
N ALA A 21 3.73 -4.70 -8.77
CA ALA A 21 3.83 -5.49 -10.00
C ALA A 21 3.42 -4.70 -11.26
N GLY A 22 2.71 -3.58 -11.09
CA GLY A 22 2.23 -2.71 -12.16
C GLY A 22 3.33 -2.00 -12.95
N SER A 23 2.91 -1.20 -13.94
CA SER A 23 3.78 -0.54 -14.92
C SER A 23 4.86 0.35 -14.30
N ARG A 24 4.55 0.99 -13.17
CA ARG A 24 5.45 1.94 -12.51
C ARG A 24 6.69 1.28 -11.92
N TRP A 25 6.52 0.23 -11.10
CA TRP A 25 7.65 -0.41 -10.40
C TRP A 25 8.09 -1.73 -11.03
N ARG A 26 7.20 -2.43 -11.74
CA ARG A 26 7.50 -3.69 -12.44
C ARG A 26 8.29 -4.66 -11.56
N LEU A 27 7.85 -4.84 -10.32
CA LEU A 27 8.52 -5.73 -9.38
C LEU A 27 8.41 -7.18 -9.86
N GLY A 28 9.54 -7.86 -9.94
CA GLY A 28 9.60 -9.26 -10.37
C GLY A 28 9.03 -10.23 -9.32
N VAL A 29 8.58 -11.40 -9.77
CA VAL A 29 7.99 -12.43 -8.89
C VAL A 29 8.94 -12.84 -7.76
N GLN A 30 10.24 -12.91 -8.02
CA GLN A 30 11.25 -13.24 -7.01
C GLN A 30 11.24 -12.21 -5.87
N ASP A 31 11.18 -10.92 -6.18
CA ASP A 31 11.18 -9.84 -5.19
C ASP A 31 9.84 -9.76 -4.45
N VAL A 32 8.72 -10.10 -5.11
CA VAL A 32 7.41 -10.25 -4.44
C VAL A 32 7.46 -11.38 -3.42
N HIS A 33 8.06 -12.52 -3.76
CA HIS A 33 8.26 -13.62 -2.82
C HIS A 33 9.20 -13.24 -1.66
N ALA A 34 10.27 -12.49 -1.94
CA ALA A 34 11.17 -11.98 -0.91
C ALA A 34 10.44 -11.03 0.05
N LEU A 35 9.58 -10.14 -0.49
CA LEU A 35 8.77 -9.22 0.30
C LEU A 35 7.80 -9.97 1.23
N ASN A 36 7.15 -11.02 0.74
CA ASN A 36 6.24 -11.83 1.55
C ASN A 36 6.98 -12.59 2.67
N ARG A 37 8.19 -13.12 2.38
CA ARG A 37 9.05 -13.74 3.40
C ARG A 37 9.49 -12.73 4.45
N LEU A 38 9.85 -11.52 4.04
CA LEU A 38 10.21 -10.42 4.95
C LEU A 38 9.04 -10.09 5.88
N ALA A 39 7.82 -9.93 5.34
CA ALA A 39 6.62 -9.67 6.12
C ALA A 39 6.38 -10.76 7.19
N SER A 40 6.53 -12.03 6.80
CA SER A 40 6.41 -13.17 7.72
C SER A 40 7.49 -13.19 8.79
N GLU A 41 8.72 -12.80 8.45
CA GLU A 41 9.83 -12.75 9.41
C GLU A 41 9.68 -11.59 10.41
N LEU A 42 9.25 -10.40 9.95
CA LEU A 42 8.97 -9.27 10.83
C LEU A 42 7.89 -9.62 11.84
N ARG A 43 6.81 -10.26 11.39
CA ARG A 43 5.76 -10.75 12.28
C ARG A 43 6.29 -11.72 13.34
N ARG A 44 7.14 -12.69 12.95
CA ARG A 44 7.73 -13.62 13.92
C ARG A 44 8.58 -12.91 14.97
N ARG A 45 9.33 -11.88 14.59
CA ARG A 45 10.14 -11.08 15.53
C ARG A 45 9.28 -10.28 16.49
N ASP A 46 8.21 -9.69 16.02
CA ASP A 46 7.24 -8.98 16.86
C ASP A 46 6.63 -9.90 17.91
N TYR A 47 6.22 -11.12 17.54
CA TYR A 47 5.72 -12.11 18.48
C TYR A 47 6.79 -12.58 19.47
N ALA A 48 8.04 -12.73 19.04
CA ALA A 48 9.13 -13.12 19.92
C ALA A 48 9.50 -12.02 20.94
N GLN A 49 9.27 -10.74 20.60
CA GLN A 49 9.51 -9.61 21.51
C GLN A 49 8.37 -9.40 22.51
N ARG A 50 7.14 -9.75 22.15
CA ARG A 50 6.00 -9.76 23.06
C ARG A 50 6.10 -11.02 23.90
N ARG A 51 6.47 -10.89 25.19
CA ARG A 51 6.40 -11.99 26.17
C ARG A 51 4.93 -12.32 26.43
N TYR A 52 4.35 -13.22 25.65
CA TYR A 52 3.08 -13.85 25.96
C TYR A 52 3.32 -15.06 26.86
N ASP A 53 2.39 -15.36 27.80
CA ASP A 53 2.31 -16.66 28.42
C ASP A 53 2.29 -17.75 27.34
N ASP A 54 3.09 -18.80 27.51
CA ASP A 54 3.31 -19.83 26.49
C ASP A 54 2.01 -20.44 25.94
N GLU A 55 0.97 -20.54 26.77
CA GLU A 55 -0.34 -21.09 26.40
C GLU A 55 -1.15 -20.15 25.48
N LEU A 56 -1.02 -18.84 25.67
CA LEU A 56 -1.66 -17.83 24.82
C LEU A 56 -0.91 -17.71 23.47
N ALA A 57 0.41 -17.83 23.51
CA ALA A 57 1.25 -17.84 22.32
C ALA A 57 0.95 -19.05 21.43
N GLU A 58 0.67 -20.22 21.99
CA GLU A 58 0.30 -21.43 21.24
C GLU A 58 -1.10 -21.31 20.62
N LYS A 59 -2.08 -20.78 21.35
CA LYS A 59 -3.43 -20.50 20.83
C LYS A 59 -3.42 -19.44 19.72
N LEU A 60 -2.59 -18.40 19.86
CA LEU A 60 -2.41 -17.39 18.82
C LEU A 60 -1.69 -17.95 17.60
N ARG A 61 -0.68 -18.82 17.77
CA ARG A 61 0.00 -19.49 16.64
C ARG A 61 -0.95 -20.41 15.88
N SER A 62 -1.81 -21.16 16.55
CA SER A 62 -2.79 -22.02 15.91
C SER A 62 -3.90 -21.26 15.19
N SER A 63 -4.40 -20.16 15.75
CA SER A 63 -5.42 -19.32 15.12
C SER A 63 -4.87 -18.50 13.94
N VAL A 64 -3.58 -18.14 13.98
CA VAL A 64 -2.89 -17.35 12.94
C VAL A 64 -2.35 -18.24 11.82
N ALA A 65 -2.19 -19.56 12.04
CA ALA A 65 -1.77 -20.49 10.99
C ALA A 65 -2.80 -20.64 9.85
N GLU A 66 -4.03 -20.18 10.04
CA GLU A 66 -5.12 -20.35 9.07
C GLU A 66 -5.38 -19.16 8.14
N GLY A 67 -4.67 -18.02 8.20
CA GLY A 67 -5.04 -16.95 7.27
C GLY A 67 -4.25 -15.68 7.17
N GLU A 68 -3.39 -15.29 8.09
CA GLU A 68 -2.76 -13.96 7.99
C GLU A 68 -1.23 -14.04 7.88
N GLY A 69 -0.73 -13.90 6.66
CA GLY A 69 0.65 -13.54 6.39
C GLY A 69 1.01 -12.21 7.09
N GLY A 70 2.30 -11.95 7.39
CA GLY A 70 2.71 -10.64 7.92
C GLY A 70 2.30 -9.51 6.98
N SER A 71 2.16 -8.29 7.51
CA SER A 71 1.79 -7.14 6.70
C SER A 71 2.86 -6.85 5.64
N ILE A 72 2.46 -6.91 4.37
CA ILE A 72 3.29 -6.52 3.22
C ILE A 72 3.59 -5.01 3.27
N VAL A 73 2.67 -4.23 3.80
CA VAL A 73 2.82 -2.77 3.96
C VAL A 73 3.91 -2.48 4.99
N ASP A 74 3.91 -3.18 6.13
CA ASP A 74 4.96 -3.04 7.15
C ASP A 74 6.33 -3.49 6.62
N ALA A 75 6.36 -4.54 5.80
CA ALA A 75 7.59 -4.97 5.16
C ALA A 75 8.15 -3.92 4.18
N LEU A 76 7.28 -3.23 3.44
CA LEU A 76 7.69 -2.11 2.59
C LEU A 76 8.25 -0.95 3.42
N ASP A 77 7.61 -0.60 4.54
CA ASP A 77 8.06 0.45 5.44
C ASP A 77 9.41 0.11 6.09
N PHE A 78 9.59 -1.16 6.47
CA PHE A 78 10.89 -1.65 6.95
C PHE A 78 11.98 -1.45 5.89
N ILE A 79 11.72 -1.81 4.62
CA ILE A 79 12.69 -1.60 3.51
C ILE A 79 13.05 -0.12 3.36
N GLY A 80 12.08 0.78 3.54
CA GLY A 80 12.28 2.22 3.46
C GLY A 80 13.19 2.80 4.55
N THR A 81 13.23 2.16 5.72
CA THR A 81 13.97 2.63 6.91
C THR A 81 15.21 1.82 7.22
N ALA A 82 15.32 0.59 6.70
CA ALA A 82 16.44 -0.30 6.94
C ALA A 82 17.75 0.24 6.33
N LYS A 83 18.84 0.09 7.08
CA LYS A 83 20.19 0.46 6.63
C LYS A 83 20.59 -0.39 5.41
N GLU A 84 21.47 0.18 4.58
CA GLU A 84 22.12 -0.58 3.50
C GLU A 84 22.90 -1.78 4.08
N GLY A 85 22.86 -2.91 3.37
CA GLY A 85 23.51 -4.16 3.83
C GLY A 85 22.82 -4.86 5.00
N HIS A 86 21.57 -4.50 5.31
CA HIS A 86 20.83 -5.22 6.34
C HIS A 86 20.49 -6.65 5.89
N ALA A 87 20.88 -7.67 6.66
CA ALA A 87 20.81 -9.09 6.31
C ALA A 87 19.42 -9.57 5.84
N LEU A 88 18.33 -8.98 6.33
CA LEU A 88 16.97 -9.31 5.87
C LEU A 88 16.70 -8.86 4.43
N LEU A 89 17.54 -8.01 3.86
CA LEU A 89 17.40 -7.50 2.49
C LEU A 89 18.22 -8.28 1.46
N ASP A 90 19.06 -9.22 1.88
CA ASP A 90 19.95 -10.00 0.99
C ASP A 90 19.19 -10.90 0.01
N ALA A 91 17.90 -11.18 0.28
CA ALA A 91 17.05 -12.00 -0.57
C ALA A 91 16.46 -11.26 -1.79
N PHE A 92 16.59 -9.93 -1.82
CA PHE A 92 16.07 -9.10 -2.90
C PHE A 92 17.10 -8.92 -4.01
N SER A 93 16.63 -8.79 -5.25
CA SER A 93 17.48 -8.30 -6.33
C SER A 93 17.85 -6.83 -6.09
N GLU A 94 19.02 -6.39 -6.57
CA GLU A 94 19.44 -4.99 -6.47
C GLU A 94 18.40 -4.03 -7.08
N THR A 95 17.92 -4.39 -8.29
CA THR A 95 16.90 -3.62 -9.00
C THR A 95 15.56 -3.62 -8.24
N GLY A 96 15.13 -4.77 -7.72
CA GLY A 96 13.91 -4.89 -6.93
C GLY A 96 13.96 -4.08 -5.65
N LEU A 97 15.10 -4.13 -4.93
CA LEU A 97 15.30 -3.37 -3.71
C LEU A 97 15.28 -1.85 -3.98
N ALA A 98 15.92 -1.39 -5.06
CA ALA A 98 15.88 0.03 -5.44
C ALA A 98 14.44 0.52 -5.71
N ARG A 99 13.64 -0.28 -6.44
CA ARG A 99 12.22 0.01 -6.72
C ARG A 99 11.36 -0.01 -5.46
N LEU A 100 11.58 -0.96 -4.57
CA LEU A 100 10.88 -1.04 -3.29
C LEU A 100 11.19 0.16 -2.39
N ARG A 101 12.45 0.61 -2.36
CA ARG A 101 12.83 1.83 -1.63
C ARG A 101 12.18 3.09 -2.20
N GLU A 102 12.04 3.17 -3.53
CA GLU A 102 11.29 4.26 -4.18
C GLU A 102 9.81 4.23 -3.78
N ALA A 103 9.17 3.06 -3.85
CA ALA A 103 7.79 2.87 -3.42
C ALA A 103 7.59 3.22 -1.93
N ALA A 104 8.48 2.74 -1.05
CA ALA A 104 8.43 3.04 0.38
C ALA A 104 8.47 4.55 0.65
N ARG A 105 9.38 5.28 -0.03
CA ARG A 105 9.45 6.75 0.08
C ARG A 105 8.18 7.43 -0.40
N LEU A 106 7.59 6.95 -1.50
CA LEU A 106 6.32 7.48 -1.99
C LEU A 106 5.21 7.28 -0.96
N PHE A 107 5.00 6.06 -0.48
CA PHE A 107 3.94 5.78 0.50
C PHE A 107 4.15 6.51 1.83
N ALA A 108 5.39 6.68 2.28
CA ALA A 108 5.70 7.50 3.45
C ALA A 108 5.29 8.97 3.24
N ARG A 109 5.56 9.56 2.05
CA ARG A 109 5.09 10.91 1.72
C ARG A 109 3.56 11.01 1.68
N LEU A 110 2.88 10.03 1.06
CA LEU A 110 1.41 10.02 1.01
C LEU A 110 0.83 10.00 2.44
N ARG A 111 1.32 9.11 3.31
CA ARG A 111 0.85 9.03 4.70
C ARG A 111 1.13 10.31 5.50
N SER A 112 2.22 11.01 5.23
CA SER A 112 2.52 12.27 5.91
C SER A 112 1.54 13.41 5.57
N ARG A 113 0.69 13.23 4.56
CA ARG A 113 -0.29 14.21 4.08
C ARG A 113 -1.74 13.81 4.29
N THR A 114 -2.01 12.73 5.01
CA THR A 114 -3.39 12.28 5.32
C THR A 114 -4.20 13.26 6.17
N GLY A 115 -3.57 14.29 6.73
CA GLY A 115 -4.27 15.39 7.41
C GLY A 115 -4.84 16.49 6.48
N LEU A 116 -4.64 16.38 5.16
CA LEU A 116 -5.29 17.28 4.20
C LEU A 116 -6.79 16.97 4.12
N GLU A 117 -7.58 17.95 3.68
CA GLU A 117 -8.96 17.73 3.27
C GLU A 117 -9.01 16.65 2.16
N LEU A 118 -10.07 15.84 2.15
CA LEU A 118 -10.13 14.66 1.28
C LEU A 118 -9.92 14.99 -0.22
N PRO A 119 -10.52 16.04 -0.81
CA PRO A 119 -10.26 16.42 -2.21
C PRO A 119 -8.79 16.78 -2.46
N ASP A 120 -8.19 17.55 -1.57
CA ASP A 120 -6.79 17.97 -1.67
C ASP A 120 -5.84 16.77 -1.53
N PHE A 121 -6.17 15.84 -0.64
CA PHE A 121 -5.41 14.61 -0.47
C PHE A 121 -5.49 13.73 -1.72
N VAL A 122 -6.66 13.58 -2.31
CA VAL A 122 -6.86 12.83 -3.56
C VAL A 122 -6.05 13.46 -4.70
N ALA A 123 -6.12 14.79 -4.87
CA ALA A 123 -5.35 15.52 -5.88
C ALA A 123 -3.84 15.31 -5.67
N PHE A 124 -3.37 15.40 -4.43
CA PHE A 124 -1.98 15.14 -4.06
C PHE A 124 -1.54 13.71 -4.43
N VAL A 125 -2.37 12.70 -4.16
CA VAL A 125 -2.08 11.30 -4.51
C VAL A 125 -1.99 11.11 -6.04
N ILE A 126 -2.89 11.72 -6.81
CA ILE A 126 -2.87 11.67 -8.28
C ILE A 126 -1.58 12.28 -8.82
N GLN A 127 -1.16 13.43 -8.29
CA GLN A 127 0.07 14.11 -8.68
C GLN A 127 1.32 13.31 -8.31
N GLU A 128 1.42 12.77 -7.09
CA GLU A 128 2.58 11.97 -6.64
C GLU A 128 2.71 10.65 -7.42
N LEU A 129 1.58 10.08 -7.83
CA LEU A 129 1.55 8.90 -8.70
C LEU A 129 1.78 9.24 -10.18
N GLN A 130 1.79 10.52 -10.56
CA GLN A 130 1.93 11.00 -11.93
C GLN A 130 0.86 10.42 -12.88
N LEU A 131 -0.35 10.18 -12.36
CA LEU A 131 -1.43 9.59 -13.16
C LEU A 131 -1.92 10.54 -14.25
N ASP A 132 -1.86 11.84 -14.02
CA ASP A 132 -2.12 12.91 -14.98
C ASP A 132 -1.17 12.84 -16.19
N ILE A 133 0.12 12.61 -15.93
CA ILE A 133 1.15 12.44 -16.98
C ILE A 133 0.94 11.12 -17.72
N GLU A 134 0.66 10.03 -17.02
CA GLU A 134 0.41 8.72 -17.62
C GLU A 134 -0.81 8.75 -18.55
N VAL A 135 -1.91 9.39 -18.12
CA VAL A 135 -3.12 9.60 -18.93
C VAL A 135 -2.82 10.49 -20.14
N ALA A 136 -2.03 11.56 -19.96
CA ALA A 136 -1.68 12.47 -21.05
C ALA A 136 -0.77 11.82 -22.09
N ALA A 137 0.09 10.89 -21.68
CA ALA A 137 1.05 10.20 -22.55
C ALA A 137 0.49 8.96 -23.25
N ASN A 138 -0.71 8.50 -22.87
CA ASN A 138 -1.30 7.28 -23.43
C ASN A 138 -2.03 7.57 -24.75
N ASP A 139 -1.83 6.70 -25.76
CA ASP A 139 -2.53 6.78 -27.05
C ASP A 139 -4.06 6.65 -26.93
N TYR A 140 -4.55 6.02 -25.84
CA TYR A 140 -5.95 5.91 -25.47
C TYR A 140 -6.40 7.01 -24.49
N ARG A 141 -5.98 8.23 -24.70
CA ARG A 141 -6.27 9.40 -23.82
C ARG A 141 -7.73 9.48 -23.38
N ALA A 142 -8.65 9.26 -24.30
CA ALA A 142 -10.09 9.39 -24.02
C ALA A 142 -10.56 8.43 -22.90
N LEU A 143 -10.06 7.20 -22.86
CA LEU A 143 -10.40 6.22 -21.81
C LEU A 143 -9.74 6.57 -20.47
N GLY A 144 -8.48 6.99 -20.50
CA GLY A 144 -7.76 7.39 -19.29
C GLY A 144 -8.38 8.63 -18.63
N THR A 145 -8.73 9.64 -19.43
CA THR A 145 -9.41 10.86 -18.97
C THR A 145 -10.78 10.53 -18.39
N ALA A 146 -11.59 9.74 -19.10
CA ALA A 146 -12.91 9.32 -18.62
C ALA A 146 -12.85 8.56 -17.28
N THR A 147 -11.82 7.74 -17.07
CA THR A 147 -11.63 7.02 -15.80
C THR A 147 -11.30 7.97 -14.64
N VAL A 148 -10.46 8.98 -14.89
CA VAL A 148 -10.13 10.00 -13.88
C VAL A 148 -11.33 10.90 -13.59
N GLU A 149 -12.06 11.32 -14.62
CA GLU A 149 -13.31 12.09 -14.48
C GLU A 149 -14.36 11.32 -13.67
N ALA A 150 -14.62 10.06 -14.01
CA ALA A 150 -15.54 9.21 -13.25
C ALA A 150 -15.13 9.02 -11.78
N PHE A 151 -13.82 9.03 -11.50
CA PHE A 151 -13.33 8.97 -10.13
C PHE A 151 -13.60 10.28 -9.36
N TYR A 152 -13.45 11.44 -10.01
CA TYR A 152 -13.81 12.73 -9.40
C TYR A 152 -15.31 12.88 -9.23
N ASP A 153 -16.12 12.43 -10.20
CA ASP A 153 -17.59 12.41 -10.07
C ASP A 153 -18.03 11.57 -8.86
N ALA A 154 -17.37 10.42 -8.65
CA ALA A 154 -17.60 9.57 -7.48
C ALA A 154 -17.20 10.26 -6.17
N LEU A 155 -16.08 11.01 -6.16
CA LEU A 155 -15.65 11.79 -5.00
C LEU A 155 -16.66 12.90 -4.68
N ASP A 156 -17.12 13.64 -5.68
CA ASP A 156 -18.10 14.70 -5.53
C ASP A 156 -19.45 14.15 -5.02
N GLY A 157 -19.86 12.98 -5.55
CA GLY A 157 -21.05 12.27 -5.07
C GLY A 157 -20.97 11.87 -3.60
N TYR A 158 -19.82 11.39 -3.16
CA TYR A 158 -19.58 11.10 -1.74
C TYR A 158 -19.60 12.37 -0.88
N LEU A 159 -18.91 13.43 -1.31
CA LEU A 159 -18.84 14.70 -0.56
C LEU A 159 -20.20 15.35 -0.38
N ALA A 160 -21.10 15.20 -1.35
CA ALA A 160 -22.47 15.71 -1.27
C ALA A 160 -23.34 15.00 -0.20
N LEU A 161 -22.99 13.79 0.18
CA LEU A 161 -23.74 12.94 1.13
C LEU A 161 -23.10 12.85 2.50
N ALA A 162 -21.79 13.04 2.62
CA ALA A 162 -21.06 12.85 3.85
C ALA A 162 -21.13 14.09 4.76
N GLU A 163 -21.57 13.91 6.01
CA GLU A 163 -21.49 14.98 7.03
C GLU A 163 -20.03 15.29 7.39
N VAL A 164 -19.18 14.25 7.43
CA VAL A 164 -17.73 14.36 7.63
C VAL A 164 -17.03 13.51 6.57
N ALA A 165 -16.32 14.17 5.67
CA ALA A 165 -15.60 13.50 4.59
C ALA A 165 -14.28 12.92 5.10
N THR A 166 -14.18 11.60 5.13
CA THR A 166 -12.96 10.87 5.52
C THR A 166 -12.50 9.94 4.42
N LEU A 167 -11.19 9.65 4.38
CA LEU A 167 -10.65 8.69 3.41
C LEU A 167 -11.26 7.29 3.61
N GLY A 168 -11.40 6.83 4.85
CA GLY A 168 -12.02 5.54 5.14
C GLY A 168 -13.49 5.46 4.73
N GLY A 169 -14.26 6.52 4.98
CA GLY A 169 -15.65 6.63 4.55
C GLY A 169 -15.79 6.60 3.02
N PHE A 170 -14.94 7.34 2.31
CA PHE A 170 -14.92 7.34 0.85
C PHE A 170 -14.58 5.96 0.27
N LEU A 171 -13.56 5.29 0.82
CA LEU A 171 -13.19 3.94 0.38
C LEU A 171 -14.28 2.91 0.64
N SER A 172 -15.01 3.02 1.75
CA SER A 172 -16.17 2.17 2.03
C SER A 172 -17.31 2.44 1.07
N TRP A 173 -17.63 3.71 0.82
CA TRP A 173 -18.67 4.11 -0.13
C TRP A 173 -18.37 3.62 -1.54
N LEU A 174 -17.11 3.70 -2.01
CA LEU A 174 -16.68 3.19 -3.32
C LEU A 174 -16.83 1.65 -3.49
N ARG A 175 -16.87 0.90 -2.40
CA ARG A 175 -17.06 -0.57 -2.45
C ARG A 175 -18.53 -0.96 -2.56
N GLU A 176 -19.43 -0.06 -2.16
CA GLU A 176 -20.88 -0.28 -2.14
C GLU A 176 -21.57 0.29 -3.38
N ALA A 177 -20.92 1.24 -4.10
CA ALA A 177 -21.43 1.88 -5.30
C ALA A 177 -21.17 1.02 -6.55
#